data_04790f26000855969a9e5dc22990b803
#
_entry.id   04790f26000855969a9e5dc22990b803
#
_cell.length_a   1.000
_cell.length_b   1.000
_cell.length_c   1.000
_cell.angle_alpha   90.00
_cell.angle_beta   90.00
_cell.angle_gamma   90.00
#
_symmetry.space_group_name_H-M   'P 1'
#
loop_
_entity.id
_entity.type
_entity.pdbx_description
1 polymer ?
#
loop_
_entity_poly.entity_id
_entity_poly.type
_entity_poly.pdbx_seq_one_letter_code
_entity_poly.pdbx_strand_id
1 'polypeptide(L)'
;SEMCIRDRSTTDPIMKPLQIGLLGIGTVGRGTFEVLSRNQEEIQRRAGRGIQISMVADLDADRARTIVGSRAEVVTDARQVIANPEIDIVIELIGGYGIAKQLVMEAIEAGKHVVTANKALLAVHGTEIFAAARRKGVMVAFEAAVAGGIPIIKALREGLTANRIQWLAGIINGTTNFILSEMRDKGLPFDTVL
;
A
#
# COMPACT_ATOMS: atom_id res chain seq x y z
N SER A 1 22.47 -10.76 -32.02
CA SER A 1 23.00 -9.80 -31.06
C SER A 1 22.65 -10.27 -29.66
N GLU A 2 23.60 -10.86 -28.98
CA GLU A 2 23.49 -11.29 -27.58
C GLU A 2 23.38 -10.04 -26.72
N MET A 3 22.23 -9.85 -26.11
CA MET A 3 22.03 -8.85 -25.07
C MET A 3 22.73 -9.37 -23.82
N CYS A 4 23.96 -8.91 -23.58
CA CYS A 4 24.73 -9.24 -22.36
C CYS A 4 23.92 -8.80 -21.13
N ILE A 5 23.24 -9.75 -20.51
CA ILE A 5 22.82 -9.64 -19.12
C ILE A 5 24.13 -9.76 -18.32
N ARG A 6 24.70 -8.64 -17.87
CA ARG A 6 25.78 -8.67 -16.90
C ARG A 6 25.27 -9.38 -15.65
N ASP A 7 25.73 -10.60 -15.43
CA ASP A 7 25.65 -11.23 -14.12
C ASP A 7 26.26 -10.26 -13.11
N ARG A 8 25.42 -9.75 -12.19
CA ARG A 8 25.93 -8.99 -11.06
C ARG A 8 26.76 -9.95 -10.23
N SER A 9 28.05 -9.67 -10.12
CA SER A 9 28.94 -10.43 -9.27
C SER A 9 28.38 -10.48 -7.86
N THR A 10 28.42 -11.65 -7.24
CA THR A 10 27.90 -11.98 -5.89
C THR A 10 28.64 -11.24 -4.75
N THR A 11 29.34 -10.15 -5.04
CA THR A 11 30.16 -9.36 -4.09
C THR A 11 29.61 -7.98 -3.77
N ASP A 12 28.42 -7.60 -4.29
CA ASP A 12 27.78 -6.37 -3.82
C ASP A 12 27.37 -6.55 -2.33
N PRO A 13 27.70 -5.61 -1.44
CA PRO A 13 27.32 -5.72 -0.04
C PRO A 13 25.80 -5.87 0.05
N ILE A 14 25.35 -6.96 0.70
CA ILE A 14 23.91 -7.22 0.92
C ILE A 14 23.35 -6.03 1.70
N MET A 15 22.62 -5.16 1.02
CA MET A 15 21.98 -4.01 1.67
C MET A 15 20.98 -4.50 2.71
N LYS A 16 20.98 -3.88 3.90
CA LYS A 16 20.00 -4.16 4.96
C LYS A 16 18.58 -4.08 4.36
N PRO A 17 17.72 -5.07 4.58
CA PRO A 17 16.34 -5.03 4.09
C PRO A 17 15.61 -3.77 4.57
N LEU A 18 14.71 -3.24 3.74
CA LEU A 18 13.78 -2.20 4.16
C LEU A 18 12.86 -2.74 5.24
N GLN A 19 12.76 -2.03 6.35
CA GLN A 19 11.91 -2.40 7.47
C GLN A 19 10.54 -1.74 7.32
N ILE A 20 9.51 -2.55 7.40
CA ILE A 20 8.13 -2.13 7.23
C ILE A 20 7.36 -2.30 8.53
N GLY A 21 6.64 -1.26 8.92
CA GLY A 21 5.59 -1.29 9.90
C GLY A 21 4.21 -1.41 9.24
N LEU A 22 3.43 -2.40 9.63
CA LEU A 22 2.09 -2.63 9.11
C LEU A 22 1.04 -2.20 10.13
N LEU A 23 0.15 -1.30 9.76
CA LEU A 23 -0.97 -0.86 10.57
C LEU A 23 -2.26 -1.52 10.07
N GLY A 24 -2.78 -2.46 10.86
CA GLY A 24 -3.95 -3.27 10.54
C GLY A 24 -3.60 -4.58 9.83
N ILE A 25 -3.92 -5.71 10.48
CA ILE A 25 -3.72 -7.05 9.94
C ILE A 25 -5.05 -7.77 9.65
N GLY A 26 -6.06 -7.01 9.21
CA GLY A 26 -7.30 -7.55 8.67
C GLY A 26 -7.08 -8.36 7.39
N THR A 27 -8.12 -8.57 6.60
CA THR A 27 -8.04 -9.36 5.36
C THR A 27 -6.94 -8.87 4.41
N VAL A 28 -6.87 -7.57 4.16
CA VAL A 28 -5.88 -6.99 3.24
C VAL A 28 -4.48 -7.03 3.87
N GLY A 29 -4.36 -6.67 5.16
CA GLY A 29 -3.07 -6.69 5.87
C GLY A 29 -2.47 -8.09 5.95
N ARG A 30 -3.27 -9.10 6.25
CA ARG A 30 -2.85 -10.50 6.22
C ARG A 30 -2.35 -10.91 4.84
N GLY A 31 -3.13 -10.61 3.79
CA GLY A 31 -2.71 -10.92 2.41
C GLY A 31 -1.40 -10.23 2.05
N THR A 32 -1.22 -8.97 2.44
CA THR A 32 0.04 -8.22 2.22
C THR A 32 1.20 -8.87 2.97
N PHE A 33 1.02 -9.24 4.23
CA PHE A 33 2.04 -9.93 5.04
C PHE A 33 2.46 -11.26 4.42
N GLU A 34 1.49 -12.08 4.00
CA GLU A 34 1.74 -13.39 3.39
C GLU A 34 2.46 -13.27 2.04
N VAL A 35 2.03 -12.33 1.18
CA VAL A 35 2.65 -12.11 -0.13
C VAL A 35 4.09 -11.63 0.01
N LEU A 36 4.35 -10.63 0.86
CA LEU A 36 5.70 -10.13 1.09
C LEU A 36 6.60 -11.18 1.73
N SER A 37 6.08 -11.99 2.66
CA SER A 37 6.85 -13.07 3.28
C SER A 37 7.20 -14.19 2.30
N ARG A 38 6.26 -14.56 1.42
CA ARG A 38 6.43 -15.66 0.47
C ARG A 38 7.36 -15.34 -0.70
N ASN A 39 7.34 -14.09 -1.16
CA ASN A 39 7.99 -13.68 -2.41
C ASN A 39 9.32 -12.94 -2.19
N GLN A 40 10.01 -13.15 -1.06
CA GLN A 40 11.23 -12.44 -0.67
C GLN A 40 12.32 -12.49 -1.74
N GLU A 41 12.60 -13.65 -2.30
CA GLU A 41 13.65 -13.83 -3.31
C GLU A 41 13.36 -13.03 -4.57
N GLU A 42 12.11 -13.08 -5.06
CA GLU A 42 11.70 -12.35 -6.25
C GLU A 42 11.69 -10.83 -6.01
N ILE A 43 11.26 -10.40 -4.82
CA ILE A 43 11.29 -8.99 -4.42
C ILE A 43 12.75 -8.49 -4.39
N GLN A 44 13.65 -9.23 -3.74
CA GLN A 44 15.04 -8.86 -3.65
C GLN A 44 15.70 -8.81 -5.03
N ARG A 45 15.40 -9.78 -5.89
CA ARG A 45 15.91 -9.81 -7.27
C ARG A 45 15.49 -8.59 -8.08
N ARG A 46 14.22 -8.15 -7.96
CA ARG A 46 13.66 -7.03 -8.72
C ARG A 46 14.00 -5.66 -8.11
N ALA A 47 13.90 -5.54 -6.80
CA ALA A 47 14.14 -4.29 -6.10
C ALA A 47 15.61 -4.04 -5.77
N GLY A 48 16.48 -5.07 -5.92
CA GLY A 48 17.88 -5.03 -5.51
C GLY A 48 18.09 -5.03 -3.99
N ARG A 49 17.01 -5.12 -3.20
CA ARG A 49 17.03 -5.04 -1.75
C ARG A 49 15.83 -5.82 -1.17
N GLY A 50 16.03 -6.50 -0.05
CA GLY A 50 14.96 -7.18 0.67
C GLY A 50 13.96 -6.20 1.29
N ILE A 51 12.74 -6.68 1.53
CA ILE A 51 11.67 -5.94 2.20
C ILE A 51 11.12 -6.84 3.31
N GLN A 52 11.07 -6.36 4.55
CA GLN A 52 10.62 -7.15 5.69
C GLN A 52 9.58 -6.38 6.51
N ILE A 53 8.43 -6.99 6.76
CA ILE A 53 7.49 -6.49 7.77
C ILE A 53 8.03 -6.96 9.13
N SER A 54 8.60 -6.03 9.89
CA SER A 54 9.21 -6.32 11.18
C SER A 54 8.30 -5.97 12.36
N MET A 55 7.31 -5.12 12.16
CA MET A 55 6.39 -4.71 13.21
C MET A 55 4.96 -4.58 12.68
N VAL A 56 3.99 -5.06 13.45
CA VAL A 56 2.56 -5.03 13.11
C VAL A 56 1.77 -4.44 14.25
N ALA A 57 0.94 -3.46 13.97
CA ALA A 57 -0.01 -2.89 14.92
C ALA A 57 -1.43 -3.34 14.59
N ASP A 58 -2.11 -3.99 15.53
CA ASP A 58 -3.54 -4.34 15.43
C ASP A 58 -4.17 -4.35 16.82
N LEU A 59 -5.42 -3.91 16.94
CA LEU A 59 -6.15 -3.92 18.20
C LEU A 59 -6.38 -5.35 18.71
N ASP A 60 -6.52 -6.32 17.81
CA ASP A 60 -6.61 -7.74 18.12
C ASP A 60 -5.21 -8.37 18.04
N ALA A 61 -4.43 -8.18 19.11
CA ALA A 61 -3.06 -8.65 19.18
C ALA A 61 -2.94 -10.18 19.11
N ASP A 62 -3.91 -10.93 19.62
CA ASP A 62 -3.85 -12.39 19.62
C ASP A 62 -4.06 -12.96 18.22
N ARG A 63 -5.01 -12.41 17.47
CA ARG A 63 -5.17 -12.71 16.05
C ARG A 63 -3.92 -12.32 15.27
N ALA A 64 -3.37 -11.14 15.52
CA ALA A 64 -2.16 -10.67 14.86
C ALA A 64 -0.99 -11.62 15.11
N ARG A 65 -0.73 -12.04 16.36
CA ARG A 65 0.32 -13.01 16.71
C ARG A 65 0.12 -14.36 16.03
N THR A 66 -1.12 -14.81 15.93
CA THR A 66 -1.44 -16.08 15.23
C THR A 66 -1.05 -16.02 13.74
N ILE A 67 -1.24 -14.86 13.09
CA ILE A 67 -0.91 -14.68 11.66
C ILE A 67 0.59 -14.51 11.44
N VAL A 68 1.25 -13.67 12.21
CA VAL A 68 2.66 -13.32 11.96
C VAL A 68 3.63 -14.33 12.58
N GLY A 69 3.23 -15.04 13.64
CA GLY A 69 4.12 -15.92 14.39
C GLY A 69 5.30 -15.15 14.98
N SER A 70 6.51 -15.69 14.81
CA SER A 70 7.77 -15.06 15.24
C SER A 70 8.39 -14.13 14.18
N ARG A 71 7.71 -13.89 13.05
CA ARG A 71 8.27 -13.14 11.91
C ARG A 71 8.20 -11.63 12.06
N ALA A 72 7.34 -11.13 12.95
CA ALA A 72 7.18 -9.70 13.23
C ALA A 72 6.77 -9.48 14.69
N GLU A 73 7.17 -8.35 15.25
CA GLU A 73 6.69 -7.89 16.55
C GLU A 73 5.23 -7.41 16.43
N VAL A 74 4.39 -7.72 17.42
CA VAL A 74 2.98 -7.30 17.45
C VAL A 74 2.76 -6.35 18.60
N VAL A 75 2.19 -5.19 18.27
CA VAL A 75 1.80 -4.14 19.22
C VAL A 75 0.33 -3.77 19.05
N THR A 76 -0.28 -3.17 20.06
CA THR A 76 -1.67 -2.68 19.98
C THR A 76 -1.76 -1.19 19.66
N ASP A 77 -0.70 -0.43 19.91
CA ASP A 77 -0.64 1.00 19.58
C ASP A 77 0.20 1.23 18.32
N ALA A 78 -0.46 1.70 17.25
CA ALA A 78 0.18 2.01 15.99
C ALA A 78 1.29 3.08 16.10
N ARG A 79 1.25 3.93 17.11
CA ARG A 79 2.28 4.95 17.35
C ARG A 79 3.63 4.36 17.72
N GLN A 80 3.65 3.16 18.33
CA GLN A 80 4.90 2.45 18.58
C GLN A 80 5.61 2.07 17.26
N VAL A 81 4.84 1.69 16.24
CA VAL A 81 5.38 1.44 14.89
C VAL A 81 5.96 2.72 14.29
N ILE A 82 5.21 3.82 14.38
CA ILE A 82 5.62 5.12 13.81
C ILE A 82 6.85 5.68 14.51
N ALA A 83 6.93 5.55 15.84
CA ALA A 83 8.05 6.03 16.65
C ALA A 83 9.32 5.18 16.51
N ASN A 84 9.22 3.94 16.00
CA ASN A 84 10.38 3.07 15.87
C ASN A 84 11.32 3.59 14.77
N PRO A 85 12.57 3.98 15.08
CA PRO A 85 13.52 4.53 14.12
C PRO A 85 13.97 3.53 13.06
N GLU A 86 13.87 2.22 13.33
CA GLU A 86 14.24 1.18 12.38
C GLU A 86 13.20 0.99 11.25
N ILE A 87 11.99 1.49 11.40
CA ILE A 87 10.95 1.40 10.37
C ILE A 87 11.20 2.46 9.29
N ASP A 88 11.34 2.02 8.06
CA ASP A 88 11.53 2.86 6.88
C ASP A 88 10.18 3.26 6.25
N ILE A 89 9.25 2.32 6.20
CA ILE A 89 7.96 2.44 5.49
C ILE A 89 6.82 2.02 6.41
N VAL A 90 5.76 2.81 6.44
CA VAL A 90 4.51 2.46 7.13
C VAL A 90 3.46 2.07 6.07
N ILE A 91 2.87 0.88 6.21
CA ILE A 91 1.73 0.45 5.40
C ILE A 91 0.46 0.63 6.22
N GLU A 92 -0.46 1.49 5.78
CA GLU A 92 -1.76 1.75 6.42
C GLU A 92 -2.85 0.93 5.73
N LEU A 93 -3.45 -0.01 6.48
CA LEU A 93 -4.55 -0.88 6.04
C LEU A 93 -5.66 -0.98 7.11
N ILE A 94 -5.83 0.08 7.91
CA ILE A 94 -6.85 0.14 8.96
C ILE A 94 -8.23 0.36 8.37
N GLY A 95 -8.30 1.20 7.33
CA GLY A 95 -9.55 1.66 6.74
C GLY A 95 -10.19 2.85 7.48
N GLY A 96 -11.26 3.40 6.90
CA GLY A 96 -11.86 4.66 7.36
C GLY A 96 -10.92 5.86 7.14
N TYR A 97 -11.28 7.03 7.68
CA TYR A 97 -10.47 8.24 7.49
C TYR A 97 -10.20 9.03 8.78
N GLY A 98 -10.74 8.62 9.93
CA GLY A 98 -10.49 9.27 11.22
C GLY A 98 -9.09 9.02 11.75
N ILE A 99 -8.91 7.91 12.43
CA ILE A 99 -7.59 7.52 13.01
C ILE A 99 -6.55 7.27 11.91
N ALA A 100 -6.95 6.72 10.76
CA ALA A 100 -6.04 6.48 9.65
C ALA A 100 -5.36 7.77 9.16
N LYS A 101 -6.12 8.88 9.05
CA LYS A 101 -5.54 10.19 8.73
C LYS A 101 -4.47 10.61 9.73
N GLN A 102 -4.78 10.52 11.02
CA GLN A 102 -3.85 10.94 12.08
C GLN A 102 -2.55 10.14 11.98
N LEU A 103 -2.64 8.81 11.89
CA LEU A 103 -1.47 7.94 11.83
C LEU A 103 -0.64 8.14 10.56
N VAL A 104 -1.28 8.35 9.40
CA VAL A 104 -0.59 8.67 8.15
C VAL A 104 0.16 10.00 8.27
N MET A 105 -0.46 11.03 8.84
CA MET A 105 0.18 12.33 9.05
C MET A 105 1.34 12.22 10.06
N GLU A 106 1.15 11.50 11.17
CA GLU A 106 2.21 11.25 12.15
C GLU A 106 3.39 10.50 11.52
N ALA A 107 3.13 9.49 10.66
CA ALA A 107 4.19 8.77 9.95
C ALA A 107 4.98 9.67 8.99
N ILE A 108 4.28 10.53 8.24
CA ILE A 108 4.90 11.51 7.34
C ILE A 108 5.77 12.49 8.16
N GLU A 109 5.25 13.03 9.27
CA GLU A 109 5.99 13.95 10.14
C GLU A 109 7.23 13.29 10.77
N ALA A 110 7.15 11.98 11.06
CA ALA A 110 8.28 11.17 11.52
C ALA A 110 9.28 10.81 10.38
N GLY A 111 9.08 11.30 9.16
CA GLY A 111 9.97 11.05 8.02
C GLY A 111 9.83 9.66 7.40
N LYS A 112 8.74 8.94 7.66
CA LYS A 112 8.48 7.62 7.11
C LYS A 112 7.81 7.73 5.73
N HIS A 113 8.19 6.86 4.81
CA HIS A 113 7.39 6.63 3.60
C HIS A 113 6.08 5.93 3.97
N VAL A 114 5.02 6.20 3.21
CA VAL A 114 3.69 5.62 3.49
C VAL A 114 3.17 4.88 2.27
N VAL A 115 2.55 3.73 2.50
CA VAL A 115 1.75 3.00 1.51
C VAL A 115 0.35 2.85 2.06
N THR A 116 -0.67 3.19 1.29
CA THR A 116 -2.07 3.04 1.71
C THR A 116 -2.94 2.45 0.60
N ALA A 117 -3.90 1.61 0.99
CA ALA A 117 -4.99 1.13 0.13
C ALA A 117 -6.31 1.87 0.40
N ASN A 118 -6.28 2.93 1.21
CA ASN A 118 -7.46 3.59 1.74
C ASN A 118 -8.00 4.66 0.80
N LYS A 119 -8.86 4.25 -0.14
CA LYS A 119 -9.49 5.17 -1.10
C LYS A 119 -10.29 6.29 -0.44
N ALA A 120 -10.99 5.99 0.66
CA ALA A 120 -11.81 6.99 1.36
C ALA A 120 -10.94 8.08 2.00
N LEU A 121 -9.83 7.69 2.62
CA LEU A 121 -8.85 8.62 3.17
C LEU A 121 -8.32 9.58 2.09
N LEU A 122 -7.92 9.04 0.95
CA LEU A 122 -7.36 9.85 -0.13
C LEU A 122 -8.40 10.72 -0.83
N ALA A 123 -9.64 10.26 -0.95
CA ALA A 123 -10.72 11.04 -1.53
C ALA A 123 -11.02 12.30 -0.72
N VAL A 124 -10.95 12.21 0.62
CA VAL A 124 -11.28 13.33 1.53
C VAL A 124 -10.05 14.16 1.88
N HIS A 125 -8.90 13.52 2.13
CA HIS A 125 -7.72 14.15 2.71
C HIS A 125 -6.46 14.07 1.83
N GLY A 126 -6.57 13.56 0.60
CA GLY A 126 -5.41 13.32 -0.27
C GLY A 126 -4.57 14.56 -0.51
N THR A 127 -5.20 15.71 -0.77
CA THR A 127 -4.49 16.99 -1.00
C THR A 127 -3.57 17.36 0.18
N GLU A 128 -4.09 17.24 1.40
CA GLU A 128 -3.35 17.56 2.63
C GLU A 128 -2.19 16.56 2.85
N ILE A 129 -2.46 15.27 2.67
CA ILE A 129 -1.48 14.19 2.83
C ILE A 129 -0.33 14.36 1.82
N PHE A 130 -0.63 14.56 0.55
CA PHE A 130 0.41 14.74 -0.47
C PHE A 130 1.21 16.04 -0.29
N ALA A 131 0.57 17.12 0.19
CA ALA A 131 1.27 18.35 0.51
C ALA A 131 2.24 18.14 1.69
N ALA A 132 1.84 17.43 2.75
CA ALA A 132 2.70 17.10 3.87
C ALA A 132 3.88 16.21 3.45
N ALA A 133 3.61 15.16 2.67
CA ALA A 133 4.64 14.26 2.15
C ALA A 133 5.70 15.00 1.33
N ARG A 134 5.26 15.93 0.47
CA ARG A 134 6.17 16.76 -0.33
C ARG A 134 7.05 17.64 0.55
N ARG A 135 6.49 18.30 1.57
CA ARG A 135 7.27 19.13 2.51
C ARG A 135 8.32 18.32 3.26
N LYS A 136 8.00 17.08 3.64
CA LYS A 136 8.90 16.17 4.38
C LYS A 136 9.86 15.39 3.49
N GLY A 137 9.70 15.45 2.16
CA GLY A 137 10.53 14.69 1.22
C GLY A 137 10.29 13.18 1.28
N VAL A 138 9.10 12.75 1.73
CA VAL A 138 8.72 11.34 1.78
C VAL A 138 7.71 10.98 0.70
N MET A 139 7.63 9.70 0.36
CA MET A 139 6.69 9.19 -0.64
C MET A 139 5.41 8.70 0.02
N VAL A 140 4.27 8.97 -0.61
CA VAL A 140 3.00 8.28 -0.35
C VAL A 140 2.63 7.49 -1.61
N ALA A 141 2.63 6.16 -1.49
CA ALA A 141 2.23 5.24 -2.55
C ALA A 141 0.81 4.72 -2.28
N PHE A 142 -0.02 4.68 -3.32
CA PHE A 142 -1.45 4.42 -3.18
C PHE A 142 -2.06 3.60 -4.34
N GLU A 143 -1.25 2.80 -5.01
CA GLU A 143 -1.70 1.97 -6.14
C GLU A 143 -2.92 1.12 -5.77
N ALA A 144 -2.90 0.49 -4.60
CA ALA A 144 -3.98 -0.36 -4.12
C ALA A 144 -5.28 0.39 -3.73
N ALA A 145 -5.21 1.72 -3.61
CA ALA A 145 -6.39 2.55 -3.34
C ALA A 145 -7.19 2.90 -4.61
N VAL A 146 -6.64 2.64 -5.80
CA VAL A 146 -7.23 3.04 -7.09
C VAL A 146 -7.26 1.85 -8.05
N ALA A 147 -8.43 1.57 -8.62
CA ALA A 147 -8.64 0.55 -9.67
C ALA A 147 -8.09 -0.85 -9.33
N GLY A 148 -8.21 -1.30 -8.09
CA GLY A 148 -7.72 -2.54 -7.49
C GLY A 148 -7.12 -3.60 -8.44
N GLY A 149 -5.84 -3.92 -8.28
CA GLY A 149 -5.12 -4.87 -9.13
C GLY A 149 -4.63 -4.34 -10.49
N ILE A 150 -5.04 -3.14 -10.91
CA ILE A 150 -4.58 -2.49 -12.14
C ILE A 150 -3.53 -1.44 -11.78
N PRO A 151 -2.27 -1.54 -12.28
CA PRO A 151 -1.20 -0.61 -11.92
C PRO A 151 -1.30 0.72 -12.69
N ILE A 152 -2.43 1.42 -12.56
CA ILE A 152 -2.74 2.62 -13.34
C ILE A 152 -1.98 3.85 -12.84
N ILE A 153 -1.81 4.00 -11.52
CA ILE A 153 -1.09 5.14 -10.95
C ILE A 153 0.37 5.07 -11.36
N LYS A 154 0.97 3.88 -11.29
CA LYS A 154 2.35 3.66 -11.75
C LYS A 154 2.50 3.90 -13.25
N ALA A 155 1.57 3.44 -14.06
CA ALA A 155 1.57 3.69 -15.50
C ALA A 155 1.55 5.20 -15.80
N LEU A 156 0.68 5.97 -15.14
CA LEU A 156 0.55 7.41 -15.36
C LEU A 156 1.76 8.20 -14.83
N ARG A 157 2.28 7.86 -13.64
CA ARG A 157 3.33 8.62 -12.97
C ARG A 157 4.74 8.27 -13.43
N GLU A 158 4.98 7.02 -13.79
CA GLU A 158 6.30 6.50 -14.15
C GLU A 158 6.38 6.19 -15.64
N GLY A 159 5.50 5.30 -16.16
CA GLY A 159 5.53 4.86 -17.54
C GLY A 159 5.26 5.97 -18.55
N LEU A 160 4.38 6.91 -18.22
CA LEU A 160 3.97 8.03 -19.08
C LEU A 160 4.48 9.38 -18.59
N THR A 161 5.55 9.41 -17.82
CA THR A 161 6.05 10.62 -17.15
C THR A 161 6.43 11.75 -18.12
N ALA A 162 6.85 11.43 -19.34
CA ALA A 162 7.19 12.41 -20.37
C ALA A 162 5.97 12.92 -21.17
N ASN A 163 4.79 12.36 -20.93
CA ASN A 163 3.59 12.66 -21.71
C ASN A 163 2.67 13.65 -20.98
N ARG A 164 2.01 14.52 -21.74
CA ARG A 164 0.92 15.36 -21.26
C ARG A 164 -0.40 14.62 -21.47
N ILE A 165 -0.96 14.06 -20.40
CA ILE A 165 -2.26 13.37 -20.45
C ILE A 165 -3.34 14.42 -20.76
N GLN A 166 -4.08 14.20 -21.84
CA GLN A 166 -5.17 15.09 -22.28
C GLN A 166 -6.50 14.77 -21.60
N TRP A 167 -6.79 13.48 -21.48
CA TRP A 167 -8.00 12.98 -20.84
C TRP A 167 -7.81 11.52 -20.41
N LEU A 168 -8.65 11.09 -19.48
CA LEU A 168 -8.72 9.74 -18.96
C LEU A 168 -10.18 9.28 -18.94
N ALA A 169 -10.44 8.05 -19.39
CA ALA A 169 -11.76 7.43 -19.31
C ALA A 169 -11.67 6.00 -18.81
N GLY A 170 -12.70 5.54 -18.09
CA GLY A 170 -12.76 4.17 -17.58
C GLY A 170 -14.04 3.90 -16.81
N ILE A 171 -14.29 2.60 -16.54
CA ILE A 171 -15.31 2.15 -15.60
C ILE A 171 -14.65 2.12 -14.22
N ILE A 172 -14.89 3.16 -13.42
CA ILE A 172 -14.13 3.41 -12.18
C ILE A 172 -14.70 2.65 -10.98
N ASN A 173 -16.00 2.31 -11.00
CA ASN A 173 -16.67 1.62 -9.91
C ASN A 173 -17.42 0.38 -10.41
N GLY A 174 -16.94 -0.82 -10.04
CA GLY A 174 -17.54 -2.08 -10.44
C GLY A 174 -18.96 -2.30 -9.89
N THR A 175 -19.20 -1.96 -8.64
CA THR A 175 -20.51 -2.11 -7.98
C THR A 175 -21.55 -1.26 -8.66
N THR A 176 -21.28 0.02 -8.89
CA THR A 176 -22.21 0.92 -9.59
C THR A 176 -22.48 0.43 -11.01
N ASN A 177 -21.44 0.00 -11.72
CA ASN A 177 -21.60 -0.54 -13.06
C ASN A 177 -22.48 -1.81 -13.07
N PHE A 178 -22.27 -2.72 -12.10
CA PHE A 178 -23.10 -3.91 -11.93
C PHE A 178 -24.57 -3.52 -11.70
N ILE A 179 -24.85 -2.64 -10.75
CA ILE A 179 -26.21 -2.18 -10.43
C ILE A 179 -26.89 -1.60 -11.69
N LEU A 180 -26.23 -0.67 -12.37
CA LEU A 180 -26.79 -0.04 -13.57
C LEU A 180 -27.02 -1.04 -14.71
N SER A 181 -26.15 -2.04 -14.86
CA SER A 181 -26.30 -3.08 -15.87
C SER A 181 -27.49 -4.00 -15.56
N GLU A 182 -27.65 -4.44 -14.33
CA GLU A 182 -28.80 -5.25 -13.90
C GLU A 182 -30.12 -4.51 -14.06
N MET A 183 -30.15 -3.23 -13.70
CA MET A 183 -31.33 -2.38 -13.91
C MET A 183 -31.68 -2.25 -15.40
N ARG A 184 -30.68 -2.03 -16.27
CA ARG A 184 -30.88 -1.89 -17.71
C ARG A 184 -31.27 -3.22 -18.36
N ASP A 185 -30.53 -4.29 -18.10
CA ASP A 185 -30.64 -5.54 -18.84
C ASP A 185 -31.81 -6.42 -18.35
N LYS A 186 -32.16 -6.31 -17.06
CA LYS A 186 -33.24 -7.09 -16.44
C LYS A 186 -34.45 -6.27 -16.06
N GLY A 187 -34.41 -4.94 -16.21
CA GLY A 187 -35.52 -4.05 -15.83
C GLY A 187 -35.79 -4.00 -14.32
N LEU A 188 -34.81 -4.36 -13.50
CA LEU A 188 -34.97 -4.41 -12.04
C LEU A 188 -34.86 -3.01 -11.44
N PRO A 189 -35.65 -2.70 -10.38
CA PRO A 189 -35.51 -1.45 -9.64
C PRO A 189 -34.24 -1.44 -8.81
N PHE A 190 -33.71 -0.25 -8.51
CA PHE A 190 -32.46 -0.05 -7.77
C PHE A 190 -32.43 -0.82 -6.43
N ASP A 191 -33.51 -0.73 -5.65
CA ASP A 191 -33.62 -1.37 -4.33
C ASP A 191 -33.59 -2.91 -4.38
N THR A 192 -33.79 -3.50 -5.55
CA THR A 192 -33.75 -4.96 -5.76
C THR A 192 -32.35 -5.42 -6.12
N VAL A 193 -31.54 -4.54 -6.73
CA VAL A 193 -30.20 -4.88 -7.20
C VAL A 193 -29.12 -4.52 -6.18
N LEU A 194 -29.41 -3.56 -5.29
CA LEU A 194 -28.53 -3.11 -4.23
C LEU A 194 -28.37 -4.19 -3.15
#